data_a1088dc1391cc00b7011cdceeb6970be
#
_entry.id   a1088dc1391cc00b7011cdceeb6970be
#
_cell.length_a   1.000
_cell.length_b   1.000
_cell.length_c   1.000
_cell.angle_alpha   90.00
_cell.angle_beta   90.00
_cell.angle_gamma   90.00
#
_symmetry.space_group_name_H-M   'P 1'
#
loop_
_entity.id
_entity.type
_entity.pdbx_description
1 polymer ?
#
loop_
_entity_poly.entity_id
_entity_poly.type
_entity_poly.pdbx_seq_one_letter_code
_entity_poly.pdbx_strand_id
1 'polypeptide(L)'
;RMSDACVFVPLGNVPLYALTGLTAITKRRGSILEGNFWPGMKVIPTIHPRAAIDEPLFDYYIRIDLRKILRESQSKEIKLPTRYIVVRPSINQINGYLETVKDGDIIGNDIEVVNEELSCMSFAETPTDAISIPLADIGKDYLDPNQELSVIRKIGEKLANPNIKKIGQNYIFDLTFMYRKYRIIAKNYEDTMIAMGILFPDFPKGLDFITSIYTDEPYYKDDGKKWFKYGGSIDRFWLYNAKDSIICREAWPKLEAELKRQGNWETYRRHVKLIEPLIYMQDRGFRMDVDGLKKASAEALEKINEIYNELHECCGFPLNINSPKQVAEYFYTKLGHQPYTKYNKRTRSSHVTTDVDAMKRLARKGVKEAKLVLDIRKWSKLKNTYLDANLDKDYRLRSAMNPIGTKNGRLSSSED
;
A
#
# COMPACT_ATOMS: atom_id res chain seq x y z
N ARG A 1 16.55 26.56 -31.94
CA ARG A 1 16.75 25.32 -32.71
C ARG A 1 16.29 24.17 -31.85
N MET A 2 15.36 23.36 -32.34
CA MET A 2 15.00 22.10 -31.69
C MET A 2 16.24 21.22 -31.64
N SER A 3 16.56 20.68 -30.45
CA SER A 3 17.72 19.81 -30.31
C SER A 3 17.45 18.45 -31.02
N ASP A 4 18.50 17.83 -31.53
CA ASP A 4 18.42 16.46 -32.07
C ASP A 4 18.30 15.37 -30.97
N ALA A 5 18.08 15.80 -29.73
CA ALA A 5 17.94 14.91 -28.59
C ALA A 5 16.77 13.92 -28.77
N CYS A 6 17.03 12.66 -28.51
CA CYS A 6 16.02 11.60 -28.57
C CYS A 6 15.14 11.57 -27.32
N VAL A 7 15.64 12.07 -26.18
CA VAL A 7 14.94 12.06 -24.90
C VAL A 7 15.29 13.30 -24.08
N PHE A 8 14.30 13.88 -23.40
CA PHE A 8 14.47 14.98 -22.45
C PHE A 8 14.34 14.44 -21.03
N VAL A 9 15.31 14.76 -20.17
CA VAL A 9 15.41 14.21 -18.82
C VAL A 9 15.25 15.31 -17.78
N PRO A 10 14.02 15.60 -17.31
CA PRO A 10 13.82 16.55 -16.23
C PRO A 10 14.33 16.00 -14.89
N LEU A 11 15.21 16.75 -14.22
CA LEU A 11 15.76 16.40 -12.92
C LEU A 11 14.97 17.11 -11.80
N GLY A 12 13.97 16.42 -11.24
CA GLY A 12 13.13 16.95 -10.16
C GLY A 12 11.82 17.58 -10.63
N ASN A 13 11.05 18.13 -9.68
CA ASN A 13 9.67 18.57 -9.92
C ASN A 13 9.55 19.78 -10.84
N VAL A 14 10.42 20.79 -10.70
CA VAL A 14 10.31 22.04 -11.48
C VAL A 14 10.46 21.80 -12.98
N PRO A 15 11.56 21.15 -13.46
CA PRO A 15 11.67 20.84 -14.88
C PRO A 15 10.65 19.81 -15.36
N LEU A 16 10.20 18.85 -14.51
CA LEU A 16 9.10 17.94 -14.86
C LEU A 16 7.84 18.75 -15.20
N TYR A 17 7.45 19.66 -14.31
CA TYR A 17 6.28 20.52 -14.54
C TYR A 17 6.43 21.38 -15.81
N ALA A 18 7.59 21.98 -16.00
CA ALA A 18 7.85 22.81 -17.19
C ALA A 18 7.69 22.01 -18.49
N LEU A 19 8.16 20.75 -18.54
CA LEU A 19 8.13 19.95 -19.77
C LEU A 19 6.80 19.25 -20.00
N THR A 20 6.06 18.89 -18.95
CA THR A 20 4.89 17.97 -19.05
C THR A 20 3.62 18.50 -18.36
N GLY A 21 3.69 19.58 -17.59
CA GLY A 21 2.60 20.04 -16.72
C GLY A 21 2.34 19.11 -15.51
N LEU A 22 3.13 18.04 -15.33
CA LEU A 22 2.96 17.07 -14.27
C LEU A 22 3.87 17.36 -13.07
N THR A 23 3.46 16.88 -11.90
CA THR A 23 4.22 17.00 -10.63
C THR A 23 4.43 15.62 -10.00
N ALA A 24 5.00 15.57 -8.79
CA ALA A 24 5.27 14.34 -8.04
C ALA A 24 6.35 13.45 -8.69
N ILE A 25 7.56 13.99 -8.79
CA ILE A 25 8.73 13.33 -9.40
C ILE A 25 9.00 11.92 -8.85
N THR A 26 8.84 11.70 -7.54
CA THR A 26 9.08 10.39 -6.91
C THR A 26 8.13 9.30 -7.38
N LYS A 27 6.93 9.67 -7.85
CA LYS A 27 5.96 8.74 -8.44
C LYS A 27 6.19 8.51 -9.93
N ARG A 28 6.58 9.58 -10.65
CA ARG A 28 6.65 9.59 -12.12
C ARG A 28 8.03 9.30 -12.69
N ARG A 29 9.05 9.20 -11.82
CA ARG A 29 10.40 8.83 -12.25
C ARG A 29 10.39 7.56 -13.09
N GLY A 30 11.21 7.52 -14.13
CA GLY A 30 11.31 6.39 -15.03
C GLY A 30 10.09 6.14 -15.94
N SER A 31 9.01 6.96 -15.86
CA SER A 31 7.90 6.88 -16.81
C SER A 31 8.29 7.48 -18.14
N ILE A 32 7.92 6.82 -19.26
CA ILE A 32 8.03 7.39 -20.60
C ILE A 32 6.80 8.28 -20.81
N LEU A 33 7.02 9.58 -20.94
CA LEU A 33 5.98 10.60 -21.05
C LEU A 33 6.12 11.37 -22.35
N GLU A 34 5.02 11.98 -22.80
CA GLU A 34 5.04 12.99 -23.86
C GLU A 34 5.12 14.40 -23.26
N GLY A 35 5.98 15.24 -23.81
CA GLY A 35 6.14 16.62 -23.41
C GLY A 35 5.15 17.54 -24.10
N ASN A 36 4.88 18.71 -23.49
CA ASN A 36 3.86 19.66 -23.95
C ASN A 36 4.33 20.64 -25.02
N PHE A 37 5.62 20.70 -25.36
CA PHE A 37 6.14 21.70 -26.29
C PHE A 37 5.90 21.36 -27.76
N TRP A 38 5.95 20.08 -28.13
CA TRP A 38 5.63 19.59 -29.48
C TRP A 38 5.25 18.10 -29.43
N PRO A 39 4.43 17.64 -30.38
CA PRO A 39 4.05 16.24 -30.49
C PRO A 39 5.27 15.30 -30.63
N GLY A 40 5.26 14.17 -29.93
CA GLY A 40 6.32 13.18 -29.97
C GLY A 40 7.58 13.55 -29.14
N MET A 41 7.55 14.64 -28.35
CA MET A 41 8.62 14.95 -27.44
C MET A 41 8.72 13.91 -26.32
N LYS A 42 9.71 13.01 -26.40
CA LYS A 42 9.92 11.99 -25.37
C LYS A 42 10.56 12.58 -24.10
N VAL A 43 9.91 12.40 -22.97
CA VAL A 43 10.34 12.87 -21.64
C VAL A 43 10.42 11.71 -20.68
N ILE A 44 11.58 11.51 -20.02
CA ILE A 44 11.74 10.52 -18.96
C ILE A 44 12.30 11.19 -17.72
N PRO A 45 11.46 11.46 -16.72
CA PRO A 45 11.86 12.16 -15.51
C PRO A 45 12.68 11.28 -14.57
N THR A 46 13.59 11.91 -13.84
CA THR A 46 14.27 11.26 -12.70
C THR A 46 14.47 12.25 -11.55
N ILE A 47 14.82 11.73 -10.40
CA ILE A 47 15.07 12.51 -9.19
C ILE A 47 16.33 13.36 -9.39
N HIS A 48 16.34 14.61 -8.89
CA HIS A 48 17.52 15.46 -8.93
C HIS A 48 18.65 14.85 -8.06
N PRO A 49 19.89 14.70 -8.56
CA PRO A 49 21.00 14.05 -7.84
C PRO A 49 21.26 14.63 -6.43
N ARG A 50 21.03 15.94 -6.24
CA ARG A 50 21.14 16.58 -4.92
C ARG A 50 20.28 15.89 -3.86
N ALA A 51 19.11 15.37 -4.23
CA ALA A 51 18.20 14.70 -3.29
C ALA A 51 18.78 13.39 -2.72
N ALA A 52 19.73 12.76 -3.42
CA ALA A 52 20.42 11.56 -2.93
C ALA A 52 21.37 11.84 -1.76
N ILE A 53 21.75 13.10 -1.54
CA ILE A 53 22.53 13.52 -0.36
C ILE A 53 21.66 13.40 0.91
N ASP A 54 20.38 13.80 0.82
CA ASP A 54 19.44 13.78 1.94
C ASP A 54 18.82 12.38 2.14
N GLU A 55 18.62 11.63 1.03
CA GLU A 55 18.03 10.28 1.00
C GLU A 55 18.86 9.36 0.10
N PRO A 56 19.81 8.58 0.66
CA PRO A 56 20.74 7.74 -0.13
C PRO A 56 20.08 6.72 -1.06
N LEU A 57 18.85 6.26 -0.76
CA LEU A 57 18.11 5.36 -1.66
C LEU A 57 17.83 5.98 -3.03
N PHE A 58 17.79 7.30 -3.13
CA PHE A 58 17.56 7.97 -4.41
C PHE A 58 18.70 7.80 -5.42
N ASP A 59 19.93 7.52 -4.97
CA ASP A 59 21.03 7.16 -5.87
C ASP A 59 20.68 5.89 -6.67
N TYR A 60 20.14 4.86 -6.00
CA TYR A 60 19.72 3.63 -6.67
C TYR A 60 18.59 3.89 -7.68
N TYR A 61 17.61 4.73 -7.32
CA TYR A 61 16.49 5.08 -8.21
C TYR A 61 16.98 5.81 -9.45
N ILE A 62 17.88 6.80 -9.28
CA ILE A 62 18.51 7.54 -10.39
C ILE A 62 19.24 6.58 -11.32
N ARG A 63 20.01 5.63 -10.80
CA ARG A 63 20.76 4.63 -11.60
C ARG A 63 19.81 3.71 -12.39
N ILE A 64 18.69 3.31 -11.81
CA ILE A 64 17.66 2.52 -12.51
C ILE A 64 17.07 3.35 -13.65
N ASP A 65 16.69 4.59 -13.37
CA ASP A 65 16.12 5.50 -14.37
C ASP A 65 17.10 5.78 -15.50
N LEU A 66 18.38 6.03 -15.20
CA LEU A 66 19.41 6.28 -16.20
C LEU A 66 19.62 5.10 -17.15
N ARG A 67 19.49 3.85 -16.66
CA ARG A 67 19.53 2.67 -17.54
C ARG A 67 18.38 2.66 -18.54
N LYS A 68 17.15 3.00 -18.08
CA LYS A 68 15.99 3.13 -18.95
C LYS A 68 16.18 4.30 -19.94
N ILE A 69 16.63 5.45 -19.46
CA ILE A 69 16.91 6.64 -20.28
C ILE A 69 17.94 6.31 -21.38
N LEU A 70 19.02 5.59 -21.04
CA LEU A 70 20.04 5.16 -22.00
C LEU A 70 19.45 4.26 -23.09
N ARG A 71 18.60 3.30 -22.73
CA ARG A 71 17.87 2.47 -23.69
C ARG A 71 16.98 3.30 -24.60
N GLU A 72 16.21 4.22 -24.03
CA GLU A 72 15.24 5.05 -24.75
C GLU A 72 15.91 6.16 -25.60
N SER A 73 17.16 6.53 -25.30
CA SER A 73 17.91 7.54 -26.08
C SER A 73 18.33 7.08 -27.48
N GLN A 74 18.15 5.79 -27.79
CA GLN A 74 18.45 5.23 -29.11
C GLN A 74 17.43 5.60 -30.18
N SER A 75 16.25 6.11 -29.81
CA SER A 75 15.16 6.48 -30.72
C SER A 75 14.36 7.66 -30.19
N LYS A 76 13.86 8.53 -31.09
CA LYS A 76 12.92 9.64 -30.73
C LYS A 76 11.50 9.11 -30.51
N GLU A 77 11.17 7.94 -30.98
CA GLU A 77 9.84 7.37 -30.94
C GLU A 77 9.40 7.04 -29.51
N ILE A 78 8.20 7.45 -29.13
CA ILE A 78 7.55 7.07 -27.86
C ILE A 78 6.89 5.71 -28.07
N LYS A 79 7.47 4.66 -27.50
CA LYS A 79 6.91 3.29 -27.55
C LYS A 79 6.35 2.92 -26.18
N LEU A 80 5.04 3.04 -26.05
CA LEU A 80 4.33 2.55 -24.86
C LEU A 80 3.75 1.16 -25.15
N PRO A 81 3.63 0.30 -24.12
CA PRO A 81 2.99 -1.00 -24.27
C PRO A 81 1.56 -0.85 -24.77
N THR A 82 1.21 -1.54 -25.84
CA THR A 82 -0.19 -1.64 -26.29
C THR A 82 -0.90 -2.64 -25.38
N ARG A 83 -2.07 -2.25 -24.85
CA ARG A 83 -2.89 -3.07 -23.95
C ARG A 83 -4.28 -3.25 -24.55
N TYR A 84 -4.73 -4.48 -24.67
CA TYR A 84 -6.06 -4.85 -25.14
C TYR A 84 -6.89 -5.26 -23.91
N ILE A 85 -7.68 -4.32 -23.40
CA ILE A 85 -8.41 -4.50 -22.14
C ILE A 85 -9.90 -4.43 -22.38
N VAL A 86 -10.60 -5.50 -22.03
CA VAL A 86 -12.07 -5.54 -22.04
C VAL A 86 -12.57 -5.08 -20.69
N VAL A 87 -13.25 -3.92 -20.65
CA VAL A 87 -13.68 -3.26 -19.39
C VAL A 87 -15.17 -3.50 -19.12
N ARG A 88 -16.02 -3.58 -20.15
CA ARG A 88 -17.46 -3.87 -20.06
C ARG A 88 -17.82 -5.14 -20.83
N PRO A 89 -17.35 -6.31 -20.38
CA PRO A 89 -17.60 -7.55 -21.09
C PRO A 89 -19.06 -7.98 -20.98
N SER A 90 -19.64 -8.47 -22.06
CA SER A 90 -20.87 -9.25 -22.00
C SER A 90 -20.64 -10.58 -21.27
N ILE A 91 -21.72 -11.22 -20.79
CA ILE A 91 -21.62 -12.54 -20.14
C ILE A 91 -20.94 -13.59 -21.04
N ASN A 92 -21.15 -13.52 -22.36
CA ASN A 92 -20.51 -14.42 -23.33
C ASN A 92 -19.00 -14.16 -23.42
N GLN A 93 -18.57 -12.90 -23.38
CA GLN A 93 -17.14 -12.55 -23.35
C GLN A 93 -16.48 -12.99 -22.05
N ILE A 94 -17.16 -12.82 -20.90
CA ILE A 94 -16.66 -13.33 -19.60
C ILE A 94 -16.48 -14.84 -19.66
N ASN A 95 -17.52 -15.57 -20.09
CA ASN A 95 -17.46 -17.02 -20.19
C ASN A 95 -16.37 -17.47 -21.17
N GLY A 96 -16.30 -16.88 -22.37
CA GLY A 96 -15.28 -17.19 -23.37
C GLY A 96 -13.86 -16.97 -22.81
N TYR A 97 -13.61 -15.84 -22.15
CA TYR A 97 -12.31 -15.57 -21.57
C TYR A 97 -11.94 -16.57 -20.44
N LEU A 98 -12.87 -16.87 -19.54
CA LEU A 98 -12.61 -17.87 -18.49
C LEU A 98 -12.38 -19.28 -19.04
N GLU A 99 -12.91 -19.60 -20.22
CA GLU A 99 -12.69 -20.87 -20.94
C GLU A 99 -11.34 -20.91 -21.66
N THR A 100 -10.71 -19.78 -22.00
CA THR A 100 -9.35 -19.77 -22.57
C THR A 100 -8.31 -20.15 -21.52
N VAL A 101 -8.52 -19.78 -20.26
CA VAL A 101 -7.58 -20.08 -19.14
C VAL A 101 -7.57 -21.58 -18.84
N LYS A 102 -6.43 -22.26 -19.05
CA LYS A 102 -6.26 -23.73 -18.93
C LYS A 102 -5.10 -24.12 -18.02
N ASP A 103 -5.00 -25.40 -17.78
CA ASP A 103 -3.88 -26.01 -17.09
C ASP A 103 -2.55 -25.64 -17.75
N GLY A 104 -1.60 -25.21 -16.95
CA GLY A 104 -0.28 -24.74 -17.39
C GLY A 104 -0.18 -23.23 -17.56
N ASP A 105 -1.29 -22.52 -17.58
CA ASP A 105 -1.28 -21.06 -17.77
C ASP A 105 -0.78 -20.31 -16.55
N ILE A 106 -0.28 -19.11 -16.82
CA ILE A 106 0.12 -18.11 -15.82
C ILE A 106 -0.74 -16.87 -16.03
N ILE A 107 -1.53 -16.52 -15.03
CA ILE A 107 -2.45 -15.38 -15.09
C ILE A 107 -2.12 -14.33 -14.03
N GLY A 108 -2.17 -13.06 -14.40
CA GLY A 108 -2.28 -11.95 -13.44
C GLY A 108 -3.71 -11.86 -12.92
N ASN A 109 -3.88 -11.56 -11.64
CA ASN A 109 -5.20 -11.43 -11.03
C ASN A 109 -5.19 -10.35 -9.95
N ASP A 110 -6.28 -9.60 -9.87
CA ASP A 110 -6.47 -8.51 -8.92
C ASP A 110 -7.96 -8.28 -8.66
N ILE A 111 -8.33 -7.84 -7.47
CA ILE A 111 -9.71 -7.47 -7.13
C ILE A 111 -9.80 -6.05 -6.64
N GLU A 112 -10.98 -5.44 -6.83
CA GLU A 112 -11.33 -4.17 -6.21
C GLU A 112 -12.58 -4.31 -5.35
N VAL A 113 -12.48 -3.86 -4.11
CA VAL A 113 -13.55 -3.95 -3.11
C VAL A 113 -14.05 -2.55 -2.79
N VAL A 114 -15.36 -2.36 -2.82
CA VAL A 114 -16.03 -1.10 -2.50
C VAL A 114 -17.13 -1.39 -1.48
N ASN A 115 -17.10 -0.73 -0.33
CA ASN A 115 -18.08 -0.92 0.75
C ASN A 115 -18.26 -2.41 1.15
N GLU A 116 -17.15 -3.13 1.32
CA GLU A 116 -17.11 -4.56 1.68
C GLU A 116 -17.69 -5.51 0.60
N GLU A 117 -18.01 -4.99 -0.59
CA GLU A 117 -18.51 -5.77 -1.72
C GLU A 117 -17.48 -5.85 -2.84
N LEU A 118 -17.42 -6.99 -3.55
CA LEU A 118 -16.58 -7.17 -4.72
C LEU A 118 -17.11 -6.34 -5.88
N SER A 119 -16.41 -5.25 -6.21
CA SER A 119 -16.77 -4.38 -7.33
C SER A 119 -16.40 -5.01 -8.67
N CYS A 120 -15.18 -5.49 -8.78
CA CYS A 120 -14.70 -6.18 -9.97
C CYS A 120 -13.52 -7.09 -9.65
N MET A 121 -13.28 -8.03 -10.57
CA MET A 121 -12.09 -8.88 -10.57
C MET A 121 -11.48 -8.89 -11.97
N SER A 122 -10.16 -8.81 -12.07
CA SER A 122 -9.49 -8.85 -13.36
C SER A 122 -8.56 -10.04 -13.52
N PHE A 123 -8.39 -10.44 -14.78
CA PHE A 123 -7.45 -11.48 -15.21
C PHE A 123 -6.64 -10.99 -16.40
N ALA A 124 -5.35 -11.34 -16.42
CA ALA A 124 -4.44 -11.08 -17.52
C ALA A 124 -3.66 -12.36 -17.86
N GLU A 125 -3.96 -12.97 -19.00
CA GLU A 125 -3.22 -14.14 -19.51
C GLU A 125 -1.84 -13.75 -20.05
N THR A 126 -1.75 -12.55 -20.64
CA THR A 126 -0.53 -12.02 -21.22
C THR A 126 -0.21 -10.63 -20.65
N PRO A 127 1.00 -10.11 -20.91
CA PRO A 127 1.31 -8.71 -20.60
C PRO A 127 0.51 -7.69 -21.43
N THR A 128 -0.24 -8.11 -22.45
CA THR A 128 -0.98 -7.20 -23.33
C THR A 128 -2.48 -7.32 -23.21
N ASP A 129 -2.99 -8.46 -22.75
CA ASP A 129 -4.41 -8.77 -22.82
C ASP A 129 -4.99 -9.01 -21.42
N ALA A 130 -6.07 -8.33 -21.11
CA ALA A 130 -6.79 -8.51 -19.85
C ALA A 130 -8.29 -8.27 -19.98
N ILE A 131 -9.01 -8.83 -19.03
CA ILE A 131 -10.42 -8.56 -18.80
C ILE A 131 -10.63 -8.07 -17.38
N SER A 132 -11.44 -7.03 -17.19
CA SER A 132 -12.05 -6.73 -15.89
C SER A 132 -13.48 -7.27 -15.90
N ILE A 133 -13.82 -8.10 -14.96
CA ILE A 133 -15.14 -8.71 -14.78
C ILE A 133 -15.86 -7.93 -13.68
N PRO A 134 -16.73 -6.97 -14.03
CA PRO A 134 -17.49 -6.23 -13.03
C PRO A 134 -18.58 -7.10 -12.42
N LEU A 135 -18.83 -6.92 -11.13
CA LEU A 135 -19.96 -7.51 -10.41
C LEU A 135 -20.93 -6.42 -9.95
N ALA A 136 -20.43 -5.24 -9.60
CA ALA A 136 -21.24 -4.09 -9.23
C ALA A 136 -20.94 -2.88 -10.12
N ASP A 137 -21.99 -2.24 -10.64
CA ASP A 137 -21.95 -0.93 -11.31
C ASP A 137 -22.47 0.13 -10.31
N ILE A 138 -22.41 1.40 -10.67
CA ILE A 138 -22.91 2.48 -9.80
C ILE A 138 -24.41 2.31 -9.55
N GLY A 139 -24.76 1.96 -8.30
CA GLY A 139 -26.13 1.83 -7.84
C GLY A 139 -26.92 0.62 -8.35
N LYS A 140 -26.25 -0.36 -8.99
CA LYS A 140 -26.88 -1.58 -9.49
C LYS A 140 -25.86 -2.72 -9.67
N ASP A 141 -26.37 -3.94 -9.73
CA ASP A 141 -25.58 -5.10 -10.12
C ASP A 141 -25.23 -5.04 -11.61
N TYR A 142 -24.05 -5.53 -11.98
CA TYR A 142 -23.62 -5.61 -13.38
C TYR A 142 -24.19 -6.83 -14.08
N LEU A 143 -24.29 -7.95 -13.39
CA LEU A 143 -24.84 -9.22 -13.82
C LEU A 143 -26.15 -9.49 -13.07
N ASP A 144 -27.05 -10.28 -13.66
CA ASP A 144 -28.16 -10.82 -12.88
C ASP A 144 -27.65 -11.87 -11.86
N PRO A 145 -28.41 -12.18 -10.79
CA PRO A 145 -27.93 -13.06 -9.71
C PRO A 145 -27.51 -14.46 -10.18
N ASN A 146 -28.14 -15.02 -11.22
CA ASN A 146 -27.80 -16.34 -11.76
C ASN A 146 -26.49 -16.27 -12.57
N GLN A 147 -26.32 -15.21 -13.34
CA GLN A 147 -25.09 -14.94 -14.10
C GLN A 147 -23.93 -14.72 -13.14
N GLU A 148 -24.11 -13.90 -12.10
CA GLU A 148 -23.10 -13.64 -11.09
C GLU A 148 -22.67 -14.93 -10.39
N LEU A 149 -23.62 -15.75 -9.92
CA LEU A 149 -23.33 -17.04 -9.30
C LEU A 149 -22.53 -17.97 -10.22
N SER A 150 -22.92 -18.03 -11.50
CA SER A 150 -22.20 -18.83 -12.51
C SER A 150 -20.77 -18.34 -12.71
N VAL A 151 -20.58 -17.01 -12.83
CA VAL A 151 -19.26 -16.40 -13.01
C VAL A 151 -18.38 -16.61 -11.80
N ILE A 152 -18.88 -16.37 -10.58
CA ILE A 152 -18.12 -16.59 -9.35
C ILE A 152 -17.71 -18.06 -9.19
N ARG A 153 -18.57 -19.00 -9.57
CA ARG A 153 -18.22 -20.44 -9.57
C ARG A 153 -17.07 -20.73 -10.53
N LYS A 154 -17.14 -20.27 -11.77
CA LYS A 154 -16.06 -20.44 -12.76
C LYS A 154 -14.75 -19.79 -12.30
N ILE A 155 -14.83 -18.59 -11.75
CA ILE A 155 -13.68 -17.90 -11.13
C ILE A 155 -13.08 -18.77 -10.01
N GLY A 156 -13.93 -19.30 -9.13
CA GLY A 156 -13.51 -20.19 -8.03
C GLY A 156 -12.79 -21.44 -8.53
N GLU A 157 -13.28 -22.05 -9.61
CA GLU A 157 -12.63 -23.20 -10.27
C GLU A 157 -11.23 -22.83 -10.78
N LYS A 158 -11.06 -21.66 -11.42
CA LYS A 158 -9.76 -21.20 -11.92
C LYS A 158 -8.80 -20.88 -10.76
N LEU A 159 -9.27 -20.19 -9.73
CA LEU A 159 -8.45 -19.86 -8.57
C LEU A 159 -8.02 -21.12 -7.78
N ALA A 160 -8.91 -22.07 -7.60
CA ALA A 160 -8.63 -23.33 -6.88
C ALA A 160 -7.76 -24.32 -7.68
N ASN A 161 -7.65 -24.15 -8.98
CA ASN A 161 -6.91 -25.07 -9.83
C ASN A 161 -5.38 -24.97 -9.56
N PRO A 162 -4.72 -26.05 -9.08
CA PRO A 162 -3.29 -26.03 -8.79
C PRO A 162 -2.41 -26.00 -10.04
N ASN A 163 -2.94 -26.32 -11.21
CA ASN A 163 -2.21 -26.33 -12.48
C ASN A 163 -2.18 -24.93 -13.15
N ILE A 164 -2.97 -23.97 -12.68
CA ILE A 164 -2.95 -22.57 -13.13
C ILE A 164 -2.17 -21.76 -12.11
N LYS A 165 -1.15 -21.03 -12.57
CA LYS A 165 -0.37 -20.13 -11.69
C LYS A 165 -1.01 -18.75 -11.67
N LYS A 166 -1.37 -18.25 -10.50
CA LYS A 166 -1.92 -16.90 -10.29
C LYS A 166 -0.83 -15.97 -9.77
N ILE A 167 -0.77 -14.76 -10.30
CA ILE A 167 0.17 -13.72 -9.88
C ILE A 167 -0.63 -12.51 -9.39
N GLY A 168 -0.42 -12.14 -8.14
CA GLY A 168 -1.06 -10.96 -7.54
C GLY A 168 -0.07 -10.01 -6.87
N GLN A 169 -0.57 -8.91 -6.36
CA GLN A 169 0.17 -7.90 -5.61
C GLN A 169 -0.46 -7.71 -4.23
N ASN A 170 0.28 -7.99 -3.14
CA ASN A 170 -0.30 -8.05 -1.79
C ASN A 170 -1.48 -9.04 -1.75
N TYR A 171 -1.25 -10.15 -2.39
CA TYR A 171 -2.29 -11.08 -2.79
C TYR A 171 -3.01 -11.75 -1.60
N ILE A 172 -2.41 -11.65 -0.40
CA ILE A 172 -3.08 -12.06 0.83
C ILE A 172 -4.41 -11.32 1.05
N PHE A 173 -4.53 -10.06 0.62
CA PHE A 173 -5.77 -9.28 0.71
C PHE A 173 -6.86 -9.91 -0.16
N ASP A 174 -6.57 -10.09 -1.45
CA ASP A 174 -7.51 -10.67 -2.43
C ASP A 174 -7.95 -12.07 -2.01
N LEU A 175 -6.99 -12.91 -1.64
CA LEU A 175 -7.26 -14.28 -1.25
C LEU A 175 -8.05 -14.37 0.06
N THR A 176 -7.79 -13.48 1.02
CA THR A 176 -8.58 -13.40 2.27
C THR A 176 -10.02 -12.99 1.97
N PHE A 177 -10.21 -12.00 1.10
CA PHE A 177 -11.55 -11.56 0.68
C PHE A 177 -12.32 -12.70 0.00
N MET A 178 -11.71 -13.37 -0.99
CA MET A 178 -12.33 -14.48 -1.72
C MET A 178 -12.67 -15.66 -0.80
N TYR A 179 -11.82 -15.93 0.19
CA TYR A 179 -12.09 -16.96 1.20
C TYR A 179 -13.25 -16.54 2.13
N ARG A 180 -13.23 -15.34 2.67
CA ARG A 180 -14.28 -14.86 3.60
C ARG A 180 -15.65 -14.79 2.94
N LYS A 181 -15.72 -14.22 1.74
CA LYS A 181 -16.98 -13.96 1.04
C LYS A 181 -17.55 -15.19 0.34
N TYR A 182 -16.70 -15.93 -0.37
CA TYR A 182 -17.13 -16.99 -1.28
C TYR A 182 -16.62 -18.39 -0.90
N ARG A 183 -15.83 -18.51 0.15
CA ARG A 183 -15.16 -19.78 0.57
C ARG A 183 -14.25 -20.37 -0.51
N ILE A 184 -13.72 -19.53 -1.40
CA ILE A 184 -12.79 -19.94 -2.44
C ILE A 184 -11.37 -19.99 -1.86
N ILE A 185 -10.70 -21.15 -2.01
CA ILE A 185 -9.33 -21.37 -1.59
C ILE A 185 -8.46 -21.45 -2.84
N ALA A 186 -7.72 -20.39 -3.12
CA ALA A 186 -6.81 -20.37 -4.25
C ALA A 186 -5.57 -21.27 -4.01
N LYS A 187 -5.06 -21.87 -5.09
CA LYS A 187 -3.86 -22.70 -5.08
C LYS A 187 -2.88 -22.20 -6.14
N ASN A 188 -1.59 -22.50 -5.99
CA ASN A 188 -0.52 -22.17 -6.93
C ASN A 188 -0.50 -20.67 -7.29
N TYR A 189 -0.14 -19.85 -6.33
CA TYR A 189 -0.07 -18.41 -6.50
C TYR A 189 1.32 -17.85 -6.12
N GLU A 190 1.61 -16.66 -6.63
CA GLU A 190 2.81 -15.88 -6.39
C GLU A 190 2.43 -14.44 -6.04
N ASP A 191 3.30 -13.74 -5.32
CA ASP A 191 3.04 -12.38 -4.84
C ASP A 191 4.22 -11.45 -5.19
N THR A 192 3.96 -10.43 -5.99
CA THR A 192 4.96 -9.46 -6.45
C THR A 192 5.46 -8.56 -5.32
N MET A 193 4.63 -8.28 -4.29
CA MET A 193 5.03 -7.50 -3.11
C MET A 193 6.03 -8.29 -2.24
N ILE A 194 5.78 -9.57 -2.02
CA ILE A 194 6.69 -10.45 -1.27
C ILE A 194 8.01 -10.58 -2.04
N ALA A 195 7.94 -10.79 -3.36
CA ALA A 195 9.13 -10.87 -4.20
C ALA A 195 9.99 -9.61 -4.08
N MET A 196 9.37 -8.43 -4.22
CA MET A 196 10.06 -7.15 -4.09
C MET A 196 10.64 -6.93 -2.70
N GLY A 197 9.93 -7.32 -1.66
CA GLY A 197 10.37 -7.18 -0.27
C GLY A 197 11.55 -8.08 0.10
N ILE A 198 11.67 -9.25 -0.53
CA ILE A 198 12.82 -10.17 -0.36
C ILE A 198 14.02 -9.69 -1.17
N LEU A 199 13.79 -9.23 -2.41
CA LEU A 199 14.87 -8.73 -3.28
C LEU A 199 15.48 -7.44 -2.75
N PHE A 200 14.65 -6.51 -2.31
CA PHE A 200 15.06 -5.15 -1.94
C PHE A 200 14.29 -4.67 -0.70
N PRO A 201 14.69 -5.11 0.51
CA PRO A 201 13.95 -4.81 1.76
C PRO A 201 13.76 -3.33 2.06
N ASP A 202 14.71 -2.49 1.60
CA ASP A 202 14.69 -1.03 1.81
C ASP A 202 13.85 -0.28 0.78
N PHE A 203 13.48 -0.90 -0.33
CA PHE A 203 12.71 -0.27 -1.40
C PHE A 203 11.20 -0.31 -1.11
N PRO A 204 10.42 0.62 -1.70
CA PRO A 204 8.97 0.51 -1.71
C PRO A 204 8.54 -0.81 -2.38
N LYS A 205 7.49 -1.40 -1.83
CA LYS A 205 6.96 -2.69 -2.29
C LYS A 205 5.64 -2.53 -3.04
N GLY A 206 5.17 -1.29 -3.23
CA GLY A 206 3.94 -0.99 -3.95
C GLY A 206 4.06 -1.31 -5.44
N LEU A 207 2.92 -1.66 -6.06
CA LEU A 207 2.87 -2.00 -7.48
C LEU A 207 3.30 -0.82 -8.37
N ASP A 208 3.06 0.42 -7.94
CA ASP A 208 3.55 1.63 -8.63
C ASP A 208 5.08 1.66 -8.76
N PHE A 209 5.79 1.27 -7.71
CA PHE A 209 7.24 1.19 -7.73
C PHE A 209 7.75 0.02 -8.59
N ILE A 210 7.11 -1.16 -8.46
CA ILE A 210 7.38 -2.35 -9.30
C ILE A 210 7.17 -2.01 -10.78
N THR A 211 6.06 -1.34 -11.11
CA THR A 211 5.76 -0.84 -12.46
C THR A 211 6.91 -0.01 -13.02
N SER A 212 7.41 0.95 -12.24
CA SER A 212 8.47 1.87 -12.69
C SER A 212 9.80 1.16 -13.00
N ILE A 213 10.06 0.01 -12.38
CA ILE A 213 11.32 -0.74 -12.55
C ILE A 213 11.19 -1.82 -13.64
N TYR A 214 10.11 -2.59 -13.60
CA TYR A 214 10.01 -3.84 -14.36
C TYR A 214 9.14 -3.73 -15.61
N THR A 215 8.48 -2.58 -15.83
CA THR A 215 7.63 -2.35 -17.01
C THR A 215 7.92 -1.01 -17.67
N ASP A 216 7.35 -0.78 -18.84
CA ASP A 216 7.36 0.52 -19.52
C ASP A 216 6.01 1.25 -19.42
N GLU A 217 5.07 0.74 -18.60
CA GLU A 217 3.82 1.41 -18.30
C GLU A 217 4.08 2.72 -17.54
N PRO A 218 3.56 3.87 -18.00
CA PRO A 218 3.63 5.11 -17.26
C PRO A 218 2.87 5.03 -15.93
N TYR A 219 3.20 5.92 -14.98
CA TYR A 219 2.52 5.99 -13.70
C TYR A 219 1.01 6.27 -13.84
N TYR A 220 0.16 5.37 -13.35
CA TYR A 220 -1.31 5.44 -13.45
C TYR A 220 -2.04 5.30 -12.10
N LYS A 221 -1.33 4.98 -11.01
CA LYS A 221 -1.93 4.63 -9.69
C LYS A 221 -2.76 5.74 -9.01
N ASP A 222 -2.67 6.99 -9.50
CA ASP A 222 -3.55 8.05 -9.00
C ASP A 222 -5.00 7.90 -9.50
N ASP A 223 -5.26 7.15 -10.56
CA ASP A 223 -6.61 7.03 -11.16
C ASP A 223 -7.56 6.27 -10.22
N GLY A 224 -7.12 5.17 -9.60
CA GLY A 224 -7.89 4.47 -8.59
C GLY A 224 -8.15 5.33 -7.35
N LYS A 225 -7.10 5.98 -6.80
CA LYS A 225 -7.24 6.86 -5.62
C LYS A 225 -8.17 8.05 -5.86
N LYS A 226 -8.16 8.62 -7.08
CA LYS A 226 -9.06 9.71 -7.45
C LYS A 226 -10.49 9.24 -7.50
N TRP A 227 -10.74 8.04 -8.02
CA TRP A 227 -12.08 7.48 -8.07
C TRP A 227 -12.67 7.27 -6.67
N PHE A 228 -11.92 6.66 -5.76
CA PHE A 228 -12.37 6.49 -4.35
C PHE A 228 -12.67 7.82 -3.66
N LYS A 229 -11.91 8.88 -3.95
CA LYS A 229 -12.03 10.16 -3.26
C LYS A 229 -13.07 11.09 -3.87
N TYR A 230 -13.20 11.09 -5.19
CA TYR A 230 -13.97 12.10 -5.93
C TYR A 230 -15.07 11.50 -6.81
N GLY A 231 -15.16 10.18 -6.89
CA GLY A 231 -15.98 9.50 -7.87
C GLY A 231 -15.44 9.63 -9.30
N GLY A 232 -16.29 9.37 -10.27
CA GLY A 232 -15.97 9.49 -11.69
C GLY A 232 -16.44 8.29 -12.50
N SER A 233 -15.89 8.10 -13.70
CA SER A 233 -16.25 6.96 -14.54
C SER A 233 -15.83 5.65 -13.90
N ILE A 234 -16.78 4.76 -13.69
CA ILE A 234 -16.51 3.40 -13.17
C ILE A 234 -15.62 2.61 -14.14
N ASP A 235 -15.71 2.89 -15.46
CA ASP A 235 -14.88 2.24 -16.47
C ASP A 235 -13.40 2.51 -16.25
N ARG A 236 -13.03 3.70 -15.77
CA ARG A 236 -11.65 4.02 -15.43
C ARG A 236 -11.18 3.21 -14.22
N PHE A 237 -12.07 2.95 -13.28
CA PHE A 237 -11.77 2.13 -12.11
C PHE A 237 -11.58 0.66 -12.49
N TRP A 238 -12.44 0.13 -13.36
CA TRP A 238 -12.28 -1.23 -13.89
C TRP A 238 -11.04 -1.36 -14.80
N LEU A 239 -10.74 -0.32 -15.59
CA LEU A 239 -9.50 -0.26 -16.37
C LEU A 239 -8.26 -0.28 -15.46
N TYR A 240 -8.32 0.45 -14.36
CA TYR A 240 -7.26 0.47 -13.35
C TYR A 240 -7.03 -0.94 -12.77
N ASN A 241 -8.08 -1.64 -12.36
CA ASN A 241 -8.02 -3.02 -11.88
C ASN A 241 -7.37 -3.97 -12.90
N ALA A 242 -7.81 -3.91 -14.16
CA ALA A 242 -7.23 -4.75 -15.23
C ALA A 242 -5.74 -4.45 -15.48
N LYS A 243 -5.34 -3.18 -15.38
CA LYS A 243 -3.92 -2.81 -15.48
C LYS A 243 -3.08 -3.41 -14.35
N ASP A 244 -3.60 -3.47 -13.13
CA ASP A 244 -2.90 -4.08 -12.00
C ASP A 244 -2.59 -5.57 -12.28
N SER A 245 -3.54 -6.32 -12.82
CA SER A 245 -3.34 -7.71 -13.26
C SER A 245 -2.29 -7.84 -14.37
N ILE A 246 -2.33 -6.96 -15.39
CA ILE A 246 -1.34 -6.95 -16.48
C ILE A 246 0.06 -6.68 -15.93
N ILE A 247 0.21 -5.70 -15.04
CA ILE A 247 1.50 -5.35 -14.45
C ILE A 247 2.06 -6.50 -13.61
N CYS A 248 1.23 -7.15 -12.81
CA CYS A 248 1.64 -8.36 -12.08
C CYS A 248 2.15 -9.45 -13.03
N ARG A 249 1.42 -9.69 -14.12
CA ARG A 249 1.78 -10.69 -15.14
C ARG A 249 3.07 -10.35 -15.86
N GLU A 250 3.29 -9.07 -16.20
CA GLU A 250 4.50 -8.58 -16.91
C GLU A 250 5.75 -8.56 -16.00
N ALA A 251 5.58 -8.12 -14.75
CA ALA A 251 6.70 -7.97 -13.83
C ALA A 251 7.21 -9.33 -13.29
N TRP A 252 6.31 -10.31 -13.14
CA TRP A 252 6.62 -11.57 -12.49
C TRP A 252 7.82 -12.32 -13.05
N PRO A 253 7.94 -12.58 -14.35
CA PRO A 253 9.09 -13.33 -14.89
C PRO A 253 10.43 -12.66 -14.58
N LYS A 254 10.46 -11.33 -14.53
CA LYS A 254 11.66 -10.55 -14.21
C LYS A 254 12.00 -10.64 -12.71
N LEU A 255 10.98 -10.56 -11.85
CA LEU A 255 11.13 -10.75 -10.40
C LEU A 255 11.60 -12.17 -10.07
N GLU A 256 11.00 -13.20 -10.68
CA GLU A 256 11.38 -14.59 -10.51
C GLU A 256 12.84 -14.84 -10.92
N ALA A 257 13.23 -14.32 -12.08
CA ALA A 257 14.61 -14.43 -12.56
C ALA A 257 15.60 -13.76 -11.60
N GLU A 258 15.25 -12.59 -11.06
CA GLU A 258 16.09 -11.87 -10.12
C GLU A 258 16.20 -12.59 -8.76
N LEU A 259 15.09 -13.17 -8.25
CA LEU A 259 15.09 -14.00 -7.04
C LEU A 259 16.02 -15.20 -7.17
N LYS A 260 15.99 -15.88 -8.31
CA LYS A 260 16.87 -17.00 -8.62
C LYS A 260 18.33 -16.57 -8.76
N ARG A 261 18.57 -15.46 -9.47
CA ARG A 261 19.92 -14.90 -9.68
C ARG A 261 20.58 -14.50 -8.35
N GLN A 262 19.83 -13.95 -7.40
CA GLN A 262 20.33 -13.56 -6.06
C GLN A 262 20.37 -14.71 -5.05
N GLY A 263 19.92 -15.92 -5.40
CA GLY A 263 19.83 -17.05 -4.47
C GLY A 263 18.71 -16.93 -3.43
N ASN A 264 17.76 -16.03 -3.65
CA ASN A 264 16.67 -15.71 -2.70
C ASN A 264 15.37 -16.51 -2.96
N TRP A 265 15.37 -17.40 -3.95
CA TRP A 265 14.17 -18.15 -4.35
C TRP A 265 13.54 -18.94 -3.20
N GLU A 266 14.33 -19.69 -2.44
CA GLU A 266 13.81 -20.48 -1.33
C GLU A 266 13.27 -19.62 -0.18
N THR A 267 13.90 -18.46 0.09
CA THR A 267 13.41 -17.49 1.08
C THR A 267 12.05 -16.94 0.64
N TYR A 268 11.92 -16.57 -0.63
CA TYR A 268 10.66 -16.14 -1.22
C TYR A 268 9.56 -17.21 -1.08
N ARG A 269 9.87 -18.46 -1.47
CA ARG A 269 8.91 -19.57 -1.38
C ARG A 269 8.41 -19.83 0.06
N ARG A 270 9.28 -19.65 1.05
CA ARG A 270 8.87 -19.75 2.47
C ARG A 270 7.87 -18.66 2.83
N HIS A 271 8.08 -17.43 2.38
CA HIS A 271 7.16 -16.31 2.67
C HIS A 271 5.81 -16.46 1.97
N VAL A 272 5.78 -16.91 0.72
CA VAL A 272 4.53 -17.20 0.02
C VAL A 272 3.73 -18.29 0.73
N LYS A 273 4.39 -19.32 1.23
CA LYS A 273 3.73 -20.40 2.02
C LYS A 273 3.09 -19.90 3.32
N LEU A 274 3.47 -18.72 3.82
CA LEU A 274 2.82 -18.13 5.00
C LEU A 274 1.43 -17.55 4.69
N ILE A 275 1.11 -17.27 3.43
CA ILE A 275 -0.18 -16.66 3.06
C ILE A 275 -1.35 -17.53 3.54
N GLU A 276 -1.35 -18.84 3.27
CA GLU A 276 -2.46 -19.73 3.62
C GLU A 276 -2.71 -19.78 5.15
N PRO A 277 -1.71 -20.03 6.02
CA PRO A 277 -1.94 -19.97 7.47
C PRO A 277 -2.29 -18.57 7.97
N LEU A 278 -1.79 -17.51 7.35
CA LEU A 278 -2.15 -16.13 7.73
C LEU A 278 -3.61 -15.81 7.37
N ILE A 279 -4.12 -16.26 6.23
CA ILE A 279 -5.54 -16.16 5.88
C ILE A 279 -6.41 -16.85 6.94
N TYR A 280 -6.04 -18.06 7.35
CA TYR A 280 -6.75 -18.77 8.42
C TYR A 280 -6.72 -17.96 9.73
N MET A 281 -5.56 -17.43 10.12
CA MET A 281 -5.43 -16.63 11.34
C MET A 281 -6.27 -15.34 11.29
N GLN A 282 -6.26 -14.65 10.15
CA GLN A 282 -7.07 -13.44 9.92
C GLN A 282 -8.57 -13.73 9.96
N ASP A 283 -9.01 -14.82 9.32
CA ASP A 283 -10.43 -15.22 9.32
C ASP A 283 -10.88 -15.68 10.71
N ARG A 284 -10.06 -16.47 11.38
CA ARG A 284 -10.37 -16.96 12.72
C ARG A 284 -10.39 -15.85 13.76
N GLY A 285 -9.37 -14.99 13.78
CA GLY A 285 -9.19 -13.96 14.81
C GLY A 285 -9.07 -14.52 16.23
N PHE A 286 -8.97 -13.66 17.21
CA PHE A 286 -8.91 -13.99 18.63
C PHE A 286 -10.27 -13.77 19.29
N ARG A 287 -10.82 -14.81 19.92
CA ARG A 287 -12.03 -14.66 20.72
C ARG A 287 -11.68 -13.89 22.00
N MET A 288 -12.41 -12.83 22.26
CA MET A 288 -12.18 -11.93 23.38
C MET A 288 -13.15 -12.26 24.53
N ASP A 289 -12.66 -12.11 25.75
CA ASP A 289 -13.47 -12.09 26.96
C ASP A 289 -14.07 -10.69 27.10
N VAL A 290 -15.31 -10.51 26.66
CA VAL A 290 -15.99 -9.20 26.63
C VAL A 290 -16.18 -8.63 28.03
N ASP A 291 -16.53 -9.48 29.01
CA ASP A 291 -16.78 -9.03 30.37
C ASP A 291 -15.46 -8.65 31.06
N GLY A 292 -14.41 -9.44 30.82
CA GLY A 292 -13.05 -9.11 31.25
C GLY A 292 -12.54 -7.80 30.64
N LEU A 293 -12.80 -7.55 29.34
CA LEU A 293 -12.45 -6.28 28.67
C LEU A 293 -13.16 -5.09 29.29
N LYS A 294 -14.49 -5.18 29.53
CA LYS A 294 -15.26 -4.11 30.17
C LYS A 294 -14.73 -3.79 31.56
N LYS A 295 -14.47 -4.82 32.38
CA LYS A 295 -13.90 -4.65 33.71
C LYS A 295 -12.53 -4.00 33.66
N ALA A 296 -11.61 -4.50 32.84
CA ALA A 296 -10.28 -3.93 32.69
C ALA A 296 -10.29 -2.49 32.14
N SER A 297 -11.24 -2.17 31.24
CA SER A 297 -11.44 -0.81 30.73
C SER A 297 -11.91 0.15 31.82
N ALA A 298 -12.83 -0.28 32.70
CA ALA A 298 -13.27 0.51 33.84
C ALA A 298 -12.11 0.76 34.83
N GLU A 299 -11.40 -0.29 35.21
CA GLU A 299 -10.20 -0.18 36.09
C GLU A 299 -9.11 0.74 35.48
N ALA A 300 -8.88 0.65 34.17
CA ALA A 300 -7.95 1.53 33.49
C ALA A 300 -8.42 3.00 33.50
N LEU A 301 -9.73 3.26 33.38
CA LEU A 301 -10.30 4.60 33.46
C LEU A 301 -10.15 5.20 34.87
N GLU A 302 -10.43 4.42 35.89
CA GLU A 302 -10.21 4.84 37.28
C GLU A 302 -8.76 5.23 37.51
N LYS A 303 -7.82 4.39 37.04
CA LYS A 303 -6.39 4.67 37.14
C LYS A 303 -5.97 5.92 36.40
N ILE A 304 -6.50 6.15 35.22
CA ILE A 304 -6.27 7.38 34.44
C ILE A 304 -6.75 8.60 35.23
N ASN A 305 -7.95 8.55 35.82
CA ASN A 305 -8.52 9.65 36.59
C ASN A 305 -7.70 9.96 37.85
N GLU A 306 -7.24 8.93 38.57
CA GLU A 306 -6.36 9.11 39.73
C GLU A 306 -5.08 9.88 39.33
N ILE A 307 -4.41 9.45 38.26
CA ILE A 307 -3.17 10.08 37.80
C ILE A 307 -3.43 11.50 37.27
N TYR A 308 -4.59 11.75 36.63
CA TYR A 308 -5.00 13.10 36.22
C TYR A 308 -5.21 14.02 37.44
N ASN A 309 -5.86 13.55 38.49
CA ASN A 309 -6.05 14.34 39.70
C ASN A 309 -4.70 14.72 40.30
N GLU A 310 -3.78 13.75 40.45
CA GLU A 310 -2.43 14.01 40.92
C GLU A 310 -1.67 15.02 40.03
N LEU A 311 -1.80 14.89 38.72
CA LEU A 311 -1.21 15.83 37.76
C LEU A 311 -1.79 17.25 37.94
N HIS A 312 -3.09 17.38 38.10
CA HIS A 312 -3.76 18.67 38.24
C HIS A 312 -3.39 19.34 39.58
N GLU A 313 -3.24 18.56 40.63
CA GLU A 313 -2.71 19.07 41.94
C GLU A 313 -1.28 19.60 41.76
N CYS A 314 -0.40 18.85 41.10
CA CYS A 314 0.98 19.29 40.86
C CYS A 314 1.04 20.56 39.97
N CYS A 315 0.19 20.63 38.92
CA CYS A 315 0.15 21.77 38.00
C CYS A 315 -0.56 23.01 38.56
N GLY A 316 -1.50 22.83 39.54
CA GLY A 316 -2.41 23.85 40.05
C GLY A 316 -3.54 24.22 39.11
N PHE A 317 -3.76 23.47 38.00
CA PHE A 317 -4.83 23.65 37.03
C PHE A 317 -4.99 22.39 36.17
N PRO A 318 -6.14 22.23 35.49
CA PRO A 318 -6.38 21.12 34.56
C PRO A 318 -5.50 21.23 33.31
N LEU A 319 -4.43 20.42 33.23
CA LEU A 319 -3.56 20.35 32.07
C LEU A 319 -4.08 19.32 31.05
N ASN A 320 -4.43 19.77 29.85
CA ASN A 320 -4.79 18.86 28.75
C ASN A 320 -3.54 18.25 28.10
N ILE A 321 -3.22 17.00 28.44
CA ILE A 321 -2.04 16.29 27.92
C ILE A 321 -2.14 15.95 26.43
N ASN A 322 -3.34 16.00 25.82
CA ASN A 322 -3.56 15.78 24.41
C ASN A 322 -3.35 17.05 23.57
N SER A 323 -3.11 18.19 24.20
CA SER A 323 -2.73 19.45 23.57
C SER A 323 -1.21 19.65 23.64
N PRO A 324 -0.45 19.38 22.55
CA PRO A 324 1.00 19.60 22.57
C PRO A 324 1.38 21.05 22.92
N LYS A 325 0.51 22.01 22.56
CA LYS A 325 0.71 23.42 22.87
C LYS A 325 0.65 23.69 24.37
N GLN A 326 -0.40 23.20 25.05
CA GLN A 326 -0.52 23.39 26.51
C GLN A 326 0.57 22.67 27.28
N VAL A 327 0.93 21.45 26.85
CA VAL A 327 2.03 20.69 27.47
C VAL A 327 3.37 21.42 27.28
N ALA A 328 3.63 21.96 26.07
CA ALA A 328 4.85 22.73 25.82
C ALA A 328 4.91 24.02 26.64
N GLU A 329 3.80 24.76 26.73
CA GLU A 329 3.69 25.98 27.51
C GLU A 329 3.94 25.72 29.01
N TYR A 330 3.36 24.64 29.55
CA TYR A 330 3.59 24.25 30.93
C TYR A 330 5.05 23.92 31.22
N PHE A 331 5.64 22.96 30.51
CA PHE A 331 7.00 22.50 30.81
C PHE A 331 8.08 23.50 30.39
N TYR A 332 7.94 24.18 29.27
CA TYR A 332 9.01 25.01 28.71
C TYR A 332 8.89 26.49 29.09
N THR A 333 7.68 26.99 29.25
CA THR A 333 7.45 28.40 29.61
C THR A 333 7.23 28.55 31.10
N LYS A 334 6.27 27.84 31.71
CA LYS A 334 5.90 28.00 33.10
C LYS A 334 6.95 27.41 34.03
N LEU A 335 7.44 26.18 33.77
CA LEU A 335 8.50 25.55 34.57
C LEU A 335 9.92 25.92 34.12
N GLY A 336 10.08 26.63 33.01
CA GLY A 336 11.39 27.15 32.56
C GLY A 336 12.37 26.06 32.05
N HIS A 337 11.87 24.87 31.69
CA HIS A 337 12.75 23.86 31.13
C HIS A 337 13.14 24.19 29.71
N GLN A 338 14.38 23.85 29.32
CA GLN A 338 14.81 24.03 27.92
C GLN A 338 13.98 23.20 26.96
N PRO A 339 13.39 23.81 25.91
CA PRO A 339 12.59 23.10 24.92
C PRO A 339 13.36 22.00 24.19
N TYR A 340 12.73 20.86 24.03
CA TYR A 340 13.23 19.81 23.13
C TYR A 340 12.68 20.05 21.73
N THR A 341 13.55 19.90 20.73
CA THR A 341 13.19 20.07 19.32
C THR A 341 13.41 18.81 18.53
N LYS A 342 12.54 18.55 17.57
CA LYS A 342 12.74 17.55 16.53
C LYS A 342 12.85 18.20 15.18
N TYR A 343 13.83 17.76 14.39
CA TYR A 343 13.99 18.18 13.02
C TYR A 343 13.04 17.39 12.11
N ASN A 344 12.21 18.10 11.38
CA ASN A 344 11.33 17.52 10.36
C ASN A 344 12.03 17.59 9.00
N LYS A 345 12.48 16.45 8.49
CA LYS A 345 13.16 16.35 7.19
C LYS A 345 12.29 16.85 6.03
N ARG A 346 10.98 16.68 6.10
CA ARG A 346 10.05 17.08 5.04
C ARG A 346 9.90 18.59 4.93
N THR A 347 9.72 19.28 6.06
CA THR A 347 9.59 20.75 6.12
C THR A 347 10.92 21.46 6.25
N ARG A 348 12.02 20.70 6.46
CA ARG A 348 13.38 21.22 6.74
C ARG A 348 13.40 22.24 7.90
N SER A 349 12.56 22.04 8.87
CA SER A 349 12.42 22.89 10.04
C SER A 349 12.47 22.11 11.34
N SER A 350 12.98 22.73 12.39
CA SER A 350 12.89 22.19 13.75
C SER A 350 11.62 22.72 14.41
N HIS A 351 10.93 21.85 15.14
CA HIS A 351 9.77 22.23 15.94
C HIS A 351 9.91 21.73 17.37
N VAL A 352 9.35 22.47 18.30
CA VAL A 352 9.29 22.06 19.72
C VAL A 352 8.40 20.82 19.85
N THR A 353 8.86 19.83 20.61
CA THR A 353 8.13 18.59 20.81
C THR A 353 7.89 18.30 22.28
N THR A 354 6.77 17.66 22.58
CA THR A 354 6.37 17.13 23.90
C THR A 354 6.07 15.64 23.82
N ASP A 355 6.71 14.96 22.88
CA ASP A 355 6.54 13.54 22.68
C ASP A 355 7.11 12.68 23.84
N VAL A 356 7.00 11.38 23.68
CA VAL A 356 7.45 10.42 24.71
C VAL A 356 8.92 10.61 25.06
N ASP A 357 9.78 10.91 24.07
CA ASP A 357 11.21 11.07 24.32
C ASP A 357 11.51 12.37 25.08
N ALA A 358 10.84 13.46 24.73
CA ALA A 358 10.93 14.73 25.45
C ALA A 358 10.46 14.57 26.90
N MET A 359 9.30 13.94 27.13
CA MET A 359 8.77 13.68 28.48
C MET A 359 9.67 12.75 29.28
N LYS A 360 10.23 11.69 28.68
CA LYS A 360 11.21 10.80 29.36
C LYS A 360 12.47 11.55 29.78
N ARG A 361 12.94 12.52 29.00
CA ARG A 361 14.10 13.34 29.36
C ARG A 361 13.82 14.26 30.57
N LEU A 362 12.61 14.84 30.61
CA LEU A 362 12.18 15.63 31.77
C LEU A 362 11.99 14.77 33.02
N ALA A 363 11.34 13.63 32.90
CA ALA A 363 11.15 12.68 33.99
C ALA A 363 12.49 12.20 34.59
N ARG A 364 13.53 11.95 33.76
CA ARG A 364 14.90 11.63 34.21
C ARG A 364 15.58 12.77 34.95
N LYS A 365 15.16 14.02 34.75
CA LYS A 365 15.60 15.19 35.51
C LYS A 365 14.83 15.40 36.81
N GLY A 366 13.97 14.46 37.19
CA GLY A 366 13.18 14.51 38.41
C GLY A 366 11.85 15.28 38.29
N VAL A 367 11.43 15.68 37.05
CA VAL A 367 10.16 16.38 36.86
C VAL A 367 9.01 15.40 37.03
N LYS A 368 8.31 15.47 38.15
CA LYS A 368 7.23 14.54 38.53
C LYS A 368 6.09 14.56 37.52
N GLU A 369 5.68 15.75 37.12
CA GLU A 369 4.55 15.95 36.16
C GLU A 369 4.84 15.31 34.78
N ALA A 370 6.11 15.31 34.36
CA ALA A 370 6.47 14.64 33.11
C ALA A 370 6.30 13.11 33.19
N LYS A 371 6.53 12.51 34.33
CA LYS A 371 6.26 11.10 34.60
C LYS A 371 4.76 10.83 34.61
N LEU A 372 3.96 11.66 35.25
CA LEU A 372 2.52 11.53 35.31
C LEU A 372 1.91 11.64 33.87
N VAL A 373 2.39 12.57 33.05
CA VAL A 373 2.00 12.68 31.62
C VAL A 373 2.33 11.39 30.85
N LEU A 374 3.49 10.79 31.07
CA LEU A 374 3.85 9.51 30.44
C LEU A 374 2.94 8.37 30.89
N ASP A 375 2.64 8.30 32.19
CA ASP A 375 1.78 7.25 32.75
C ASP A 375 0.34 7.38 32.24
N ILE A 376 -0.23 8.59 32.18
CA ILE A 376 -1.56 8.81 31.60
C ILE A 376 -1.58 8.40 30.12
N ARG A 377 -0.58 8.81 29.33
CA ARG A 377 -0.50 8.44 27.90
C ARG A 377 -0.41 6.92 27.72
N LYS A 378 0.34 6.24 28.58
CA LYS A 378 0.47 4.77 28.58
C LYS A 378 -0.86 4.09 28.85
N TRP A 379 -1.56 4.48 29.94
CA TRP A 379 -2.85 3.91 30.32
C TRP A 379 -3.94 4.24 29.29
N SER A 380 -3.98 5.48 28.78
CA SER A 380 -4.92 5.89 27.75
C SER A 380 -4.72 5.08 26.45
N LYS A 381 -3.46 4.83 26.06
CA LYS A 381 -3.17 3.98 24.90
C LYS A 381 -3.63 2.54 25.14
N LEU A 382 -3.34 1.98 26.33
CA LEU A 382 -3.81 0.64 26.69
C LEU A 382 -5.34 0.55 26.59
N LYS A 383 -6.04 1.50 27.22
CA LYS A 383 -7.50 1.53 27.20
C LYS A 383 -8.06 1.67 25.77
N ASN A 384 -7.70 2.74 25.09
CA ASN A 384 -8.33 3.10 23.81
C ASN A 384 -7.96 2.19 22.66
N THR A 385 -6.74 1.61 22.66
CA THR A 385 -6.24 0.79 21.54
C THR A 385 -6.54 -0.70 21.76
N TYR A 386 -6.53 -1.18 23.00
CA TYR A 386 -6.63 -2.62 23.25
C TYR A 386 -7.88 -3.02 24.04
N LEU A 387 -8.26 -2.26 25.06
CA LEU A 387 -9.41 -2.64 25.91
C LEU A 387 -10.74 -2.22 25.29
N ASP A 388 -10.76 -1.09 24.60
CA ASP A 388 -11.93 -0.57 23.89
C ASP A 388 -11.88 -0.90 22.37
N ALA A 389 -11.09 -1.89 21.98
CA ALA A 389 -10.99 -2.30 20.58
C ALA A 389 -12.37 -2.74 20.05
N ASN A 390 -12.67 -2.34 18.80
CA ASN A 390 -13.87 -2.79 18.13
C ASN A 390 -13.79 -4.30 17.88
N LEU A 391 -14.80 -5.03 18.32
CA LEU A 391 -14.94 -6.45 18.10
C LEU A 391 -15.95 -6.70 17.00
N ASP A 392 -15.72 -7.75 16.23
CA ASP A 392 -16.71 -8.23 15.27
C ASP A 392 -17.96 -8.80 15.95
N LYS A 393 -19.01 -9.05 15.18
CA LYS A 393 -20.29 -9.56 15.68
C LYS A 393 -20.18 -10.89 16.45
N ASP A 394 -19.12 -11.65 16.21
CA ASP A 394 -18.82 -12.93 16.88
C ASP A 394 -17.87 -12.77 18.08
N TYR A 395 -17.69 -11.54 18.58
CA TYR A 395 -16.80 -11.19 19.69
C TYR A 395 -15.33 -11.53 19.46
N ARG A 396 -14.87 -11.46 18.20
CA ARG A 396 -13.48 -11.68 17.86
C ARG A 396 -12.80 -10.38 17.44
N LEU A 397 -11.51 -10.29 17.80
CA LEU A 397 -10.61 -9.28 17.29
C LEU A 397 -9.89 -9.87 16.07
N ARG A 398 -10.05 -9.22 14.93
CA ARG A 398 -9.36 -9.56 13.70
C ARG A 398 -8.37 -8.47 13.33
N SER A 399 -7.32 -8.85 12.62
CA SER A 399 -6.33 -7.90 12.10
C SER A 399 -5.80 -8.39 10.77
N ALA A 400 -5.54 -7.46 9.86
CA ALA A 400 -4.84 -7.78 8.62
C ALA A 400 -3.38 -8.11 8.90
N MET A 401 -2.86 -9.19 8.29
CA MET A 401 -1.49 -9.66 8.45
C MET A 401 -0.68 -9.39 7.18
N ASN A 402 0.51 -8.82 7.33
CA ASN A 402 1.42 -8.61 6.21
C ASN A 402 2.65 -9.52 6.34
N PRO A 403 2.86 -10.46 5.41
CA PRO A 403 3.96 -11.41 5.46
C PRO A 403 5.33 -10.78 5.22
N ILE A 404 5.40 -9.55 4.70
CA ILE A 404 6.63 -8.82 4.40
C ILE A 404 6.60 -7.38 4.92
N GLY A 405 5.90 -7.14 6.03
CA GLY A 405 5.66 -5.81 6.59
C GLY A 405 6.89 -5.09 7.12
N THR A 406 7.96 -5.82 7.43
CA THR A 406 9.21 -5.24 7.97
C THR A 406 10.40 -5.52 7.07
N LYS A 407 11.46 -4.67 7.15
CA LYS A 407 12.70 -4.84 6.37
C LYS A 407 13.48 -6.12 6.70
N ASN A 408 13.31 -6.64 7.90
CA ASN A 408 14.00 -7.86 8.37
C ASN A 408 13.13 -9.12 8.31
N GLY A 409 12.06 -9.09 7.50
CA GLY A 409 11.23 -10.26 7.22
C GLY A 409 10.29 -10.71 8.34
N ARG A 410 10.06 -9.86 9.37
CA ARG A 410 9.03 -10.13 10.38
C ARG A 410 7.65 -9.82 9.83
N LEU A 411 6.67 -10.57 10.29
CA LEU A 411 5.25 -10.24 10.07
C LEU A 411 4.91 -8.90 10.73
N SER A 412 3.96 -8.20 10.15
CA SER A 412 3.31 -7.06 10.81
C SER A 412 1.79 -7.23 10.72
N SER A 413 1.09 -6.61 11.66
CA SER A 413 -0.38 -6.57 11.67
C SER A 413 -0.86 -5.12 11.70
N SER A 414 -2.03 -4.90 11.15
CA SER A 414 -2.77 -3.64 11.21
C SER A 414 -4.23 -3.93 11.52
N GLU A 415 -5.03 -2.90 11.80
CA GLU A 415 -6.49 -3.03 11.83
C GLU A 415 -6.96 -3.58 10.48
N ASP A 416 -8.00 -4.45 10.53
CA ASP A 416 -8.59 -5.12 9.35
C ASP A 416 -9.55 -4.18 8.62
#